data_e8d7f80972a98b8e980dbde01a0bf1d8
#
_entry.id   e8d7f80972a98b8e980dbde01a0bf1d8
#
_cell.length_a   1.000
_cell.length_b   1.000
_cell.length_c   1.000
_cell.angle_alpha   90.00
_cell.angle_beta   90.00
_cell.angle_gamma   90.00
#
_symmetry.space_group_name_H-M   'P 1'
#
loop_
_entity.id
_entity.type
_entity.pdbx_description
1 polymer ?
#
loop_
_entity_poly.entity_id
_entity_poly.type
_entity_poly.pdbx_seq_one_letter_code
_entity_poly.pdbx_strand_id
1 'polypeptide(L)'
;HTELELETVRRSAMSSGGRAKANHFSFDQVFSSTSTQKQVWAEVKPLVVSVLDGFHACIFAYGQTGSGKTYTMGGTASEPGLNRHALSELFTEASRQRKAGLRMLAIKVSMVEIYNENVRDLLCTYTSSESGSESESAAEAGGMEMDADAAGSDDVEAAVRPQYLNVRQGPDGAFVDGAKEIAVATLAEVERIMVAGNMQRSVSSTSCNSESSRSHSLIMVTVESSVDAGAVQSSSSATTLRRGRLVLVDLAGSERLKKSEVEGAQLKEAQHINKSLSAFGDVVQSLSRKASHIPYRNSTLTFLLQNSLGS
;
A
#
# COMPACT_ATOMS: atom_id res chain seq x y z
N HIS A 1 -25.49 4.29 6.97
CA HIS A 1 -25.58 3.55 8.23
C HIS A 1 -24.27 3.67 9.00
N THR A 2 -24.35 3.88 10.31
CA THR A 2 -23.19 4.08 11.20
C THR A 2 -23.07 2.98 12.26
N GLU A 3 -24.07 2.11 12.38
CA GLU A 3 -24.10 1.06 13.38
C GLU A 3 -24.18 -0.33 12.75
N LEU A 4 -23.44 -1.26 13.32
CA LEU A 4 -23.42 -2.66 12.97
C LEU A 4 -23.70 -3.51 14.18
N GLU A 5 -24.72 -4.37 14.10
CA GLU A 5 -25.02 -5.37 15.10
C GLU A 5 -24.56 -6.75 14.61
N LEU A 6 -23.72 -7.42 15.40
CA LEU A 6 -23.23 -8.77 15.13
C LEU A 6 -23.78 -9.73 16.20
N GLU A 7 -24.59 -10.69 15.77
CA GLU A 7 -25.00 -11.80 16.64
C GLU A 7 -23.94 -12.92 16.63
N THR A 8 -23.36 -13.18 17.79
CA THR A 8 -22.47 -14.33 17.99
C THR A 8 -23.22 -15.47 18.64
N VAL A 9 -23.49 -16.53 17.89
CA VAL A 9 -24.07 -17.77 18.42
C VAL A 9 -22.91 -18.66 18.91
N ARG A 10 -22.68 -18.71 20.22
CA ARG A 10 -21.79 -19.74 20.80
C ARG A 10 -22.54 -21.08 20.79
N ARG A 11 -22.21 -21.98 19.89
CA ARG A 11 -22.60 -23.38 19.97
C ARG A 11 -21.79 -24.02 21.11
N SER A 12 -22.36 -24.10 22.29
CA SER A 12 -21.91 -24.99 23.34
C SER A 12 -22.41 -26.38 22.99
N ALA A 13 -21.51 -27.35 22.94
CA ALA A 13 -21.82 -28.75 22.56
C ALA A 13 -22.73 -29.50 23.52
N MET A 14 -23.22 -28.89 24.60
CA MET A 14 -23.99 -29.58 25.66
C MET A 14 -25.05 -28.71 26.38
N SER A 15 -25.72 -27.76 25.72
CA SER A 15 -26.95 -27.22 26.31
C SER A 15 -27.83 -26.57 25.22
N SER A 16 -29.08 -27.01 25.18
CA SER A 16 -30.17 -26.48 24.35
C SER A 16 -30.65 -25.13 24.89
N GLY A 17 -29.79 -24.11 24.86
CA GLY A 17 -30.14 -22.78 25.40
C GLY A 17 -29.02 -21.75 25.26
N GLY A 18 -28.29 -21.77 24.15
CA GLY A 18 -27.27 -20.77 23.87
C GLY A 18 -27.91 -19.38 23.64
N ARG A 19 -27.79 -18.46 24.61
CA ARG A 19 -28.19 -17.08 24.46
C ARG A 19 -27.31 -16.41 23.43
N ALA A 20 -27.90 -15.98 22.32
CA ALA A 20 -27.17 -15.15 21.33
C ALA A 20 -26.73 -13.86 22.05
N LYS A 21 -25.45 -13.52 21.96
CA LYS A 21 -24.92 -12.27 22.45
C LYS A 21 -24.80 -11.31 21.27
N ALA A 22 -25.60 -10.28 21.23
CA ALA A 22 -25.46 -9.18 20.28
C ALA A 22 -24.27 -8.31 20.69
N ASN A 23 -23.39 -8.03 19.73
CA ASN A 23 -22.32 -7.06 19.90
C ASN A 23 -22.62 -5.89 18.96
N HIS A 24 -22.65 -4.68 19.52
CA HIS A 24 -22.88 -3.45 18.76
C HIS A 24 -21.54 -2.76 18.50
N PHE A 25 -21.37 -2.29 17.27
CA PHE A 25 -20.21 -1.54 16.85
C PHE A 25 -20.67 -0.27 16.13
N SER A 26 -20.00 0.84 16.39
CA SER A 26 -20.25 2.12 15.73
C SER A 26 -19.03 2.50 14.86
N PHE A 27 -19.31 2.95 13.65
CA PHE A 27 -18.31 3.37 12.64
C PHE A 27 -18.80 4.69 12.02
N ASP A 28 -17.89 5.43 11.39
CA ASP A 28 -18.26 6.63 10.63
C ASP A 28 -19.22 6.26 9.49
N GLN A 29 -18.99 5.11 8.83
CA GLN A 29 -19.86 4.57 7.79
C GLN A 29 -19.88 3.05 7.80
N VAL A 30 -21.06 2.45 7.57
CA VAL A 30 -21.25 1.01 7.39
C VAL A 30 -21.79 0.74 5.99
N PHE A 31 -21.05 -0.05 5.22
CA PHE A 31 -21.41 -0.47 3.87
C PHE A 31 -22.08 -1.85 3.89
N SER A 32 -23.16 -2.00 3.13
CA SER A 32 -23.81 -3.29 2.94
C SER A 32 -23.05 -4.17 1.97
N SER A 33 -23.41 -5.46 1.89
CA SER A 33 -22.84 -6.39 0.91
C SER A 33 -23.14 -6.02 -0.55
N THR A 34 -24.09 -5.13 -0.80
CA THR A 34 -24.46 -4.61 -2.13
C THR A 34 -23.81 -3.27 -2.44
N SER A 35 -22.99 -2.74 -1.54
CA SER A 35 -22.30 -1.47 -1.76
C SER A 35 -21.22 -1.62 -2.85
N THR A 36 -21.13 -0.60 -3.70
CA THR A 36 -20.20 -0.56 -4.83
C THR A 36 -18.88 0.12 -4.44
N GLN A 37 -17.83 -0.11 -5.24
CA GLN A 37 -16.54 0.58 -5.12
C GLN A 37 -16.70 2.12 -5.16
N LYS A 38 -17.61 2.63 -5.98
CA LYS A 38 -17.90 4.08 -6.09
C LYS A 38 -18.49 4.65 -4.80
N GLN A 39 -19.33 3.90 -4.09
CA GLN A 39 -19.91 4.34 -2.82
C GLN A 39 -18.83 4.40 -1.73
N VAL A 40 -17.95 3.38 -1.67
CA VAL A 40 -16.82 3.40 -0.73
C VAL A 40 -15.86 4.54 -1.07
N TRP A 41 -15.59 4.75 -2.37
CA TRP A 41 -14.75 5.86 -2.83
C TRP A 41 -15.28 7.23 -2.42
N ALA A 42 -16.58 7.46 -2.50
CA ALA A 42 -17.18 8.75 -2.18
C ALA A 42 -16.87 9.21 -0.74
N GLU A 43 -16.78 8.25 0.20
CA GLU A 43 -16.48 8.53 1.61
C GLU A 43 -14.99 8.85 1.85
N VAL A 44 -14.09 8.23 1.10
CA VAL A 44 -12.64 8.42 1.29
C VAL A 44 -12.03 9.52 0.41
N LYS A 45 -12.74 9.95 -0.63
CA LYS A 45 -12.29 10.99 -1.57
C LYS A 45 -11.79 12.28 -0.89
N PRO A 46 -12.47 12.85 0.13
CA PRO A 46 -12.01 14.08 0.78
C PRO A 46 -10.61 13.95 1.41
N LEU A 47 -10.27 12.76 1.95
CA LEU A 47 -8.95 12.49 2.50
C LEU A 47 -7.86 12.55 1.43
N VAL A 48 -8.15 12.01 0.24
CA VAL A 48 -7.20 12.02 -0.88
C VAL A 48 -6.96 13.44 -1.38
N VAL A 49 -8.02 14.25 -1.48
CA VAL A 49 -7.91 15.65 -1.94
C VAL A 49 -7.08 16.49 -0.95
N SER A 50 -7.21 16.25 0.36
CA SER A 50 -6.46 16.99 1.38
C SER A 50 -4.94 16.85 1.26
N VAL A 51 -4.46 15.79 0.59
CA VAL A 51 -3.02 15.58 0.34
C VAL A 51 -2.42 16.69 -0.52
N LEU A 52 -3.19 17.26 -1.43
CA LEU A 52 -2.76 18.40 -2.25
C LEU A 52 -2.56 19.69 -1.44
N ASP A 53 -3.23 19.79 -0.30
CA ASP A 53 -3.08 20.89 0.65
C ASP A 53 -1.91 20.69 1.63
N GLY A 54 -1.16 19.58 1.47
CA GLY A 54 0.02 19.26 2.28
C GLY A 54 -0.26 18.35 3.46
N PHE A 55 -1.48 17.78 3.57
CA PHE A 55 -1.80 16.83 4.63
C PHE A 55 -1.26 15.43 4.31
N HIS A 56 -1.02 14.66 5.38
CA HIS A 56 -0.68 13.25 5.28
C HIS A 56 -1.94 12.41 5.49
N ALA A 57 -2.22 11.49 4.59
CA ALA A 57 -3.38 10.61 4.64
C ALA A 57 -2.95 9.14 4.48
N CYS A 58 -3.63 8.25 5.21
CA CYS A 58 -3.44 6.82 5.09
C CYS A 58 -4.80 6.13 4.90
N ILE A 59 -4.90 5.33 3.84
CA ILE A 59 -6.06 4.48 3.57
C ILE A 59 -5.57 3.05 3.63
N PHE A 60 -6.15 2.23 4.50
CA PHE A 60 -5.78 0.82 4.64
C PHE A 60 -6.99 -0.09 4.70
N ALA A 61 -6.87 -1.28 4.11
CA ALA A 61 -7.86 -2.34 4.22
C ALA A 61 -7.40 -3.36 5.27
N TYR A 62 -8.26 -3.59 6.29
CA TYR A 62 -8.00 -4.53 7.39
C TYR A 62 -9.08 -5.62 7.44
N GLY A 63 -8.68 -6.86 7.66
CA GLY A 63 -9.59 -8.00 7.77
C GLY A 63 -8.88 -9.32 7.54
N GLN A 64 -9.58 -10.43 7.75
CA GLN A 64 -9.05 -11.78 7.50
C GLN A 64 -8.77 -12.02 6.00
N THR A 65 -8.01 -13.07 5.69
CA THR A 65 -7.83 -13.53 4.31
C THR A 65 -9.19 -13.87 3.70
N GLY A 66 -9.40 -13.46 2.44
CA GLY A 66 -10.68 -13.64 1.75
C GLY A 66 -11.79 -12.63 2.12
N SER A 67 -11.53 -11.64 2.99
CA SER A 67 -12.53 -10.60 3.34
C SER A 67 -12.71 -9.50 2.30
N GLY A 68 -11.95 -9.53 1.19
CA GLY A 68 -12.07 -8.53 0.14
C GLY A 68 -11.14 -7.32 0.25
N LYS A 69 -10.10 -7.35 1.11
CA LYS A 69 -9.12 -6.25 1.25
C LYS A 69 -8.52 -5.84 -0.09
N THR A 70 -7.91 -6.79 -0.78
CA THR A 70 -7.26 -6.57 -2.08
C THR A 70 -8.27 -6.13 -3.15
N TYR A 71 -9.51 -6.64 -3.11
CA TYR A 71 -10.58 -6.17 -3.97
C TYR A 71 -10.97 -4.71 -3.68
N THR A 72 -11.07 -4.32 -2.41
CA THR A 72 -11.38 -2.94 -2.04
C THR A 72 -10.25 -1.99 -2.46
N MET A 73 -8.98 -2.38 -2.27
CA MET A 73 -7.84 -1.53 -2.62
C MET A 73 -7.54 -1.54 -4.12
N GLY A 74 -7.40 -2.70 -4.73
CA GLY A 74 -7.01 -2.86 -6.14
C GLY A 74 -8.18 -2.89 -7.11
N GLY A 75 -9.28 -3.53 -6.73
CA GLY A 75 -10.44 -3.77 -7.58
C GLY A 75 -10.18 -4.82 -8.66
N THR A 76 -10.97 -4.72 -9.72
CA THR A 76 -10.84 -5.52 -10.95
C THR A 76 -10.66 -4.58 -12.16
N ALA A 77 -10.44 -5.13 -13.35
CA ALA A 77 -10.37 -4.34 -14.58
C ALA A 77 -11.69 -3.59 -14.87
N SER A 78 -12.83 -4.21 -14.56
CA SER A 78 -14.17 -3.62 -14.75
C SER A 78 -14.61 -2.72 -13.59
N GLU A 79 -14.16 -2.99 -12.37
CA GLU A 79 -14.49 -2.25 -11.17
C GLU A 79 -13.22 -1.85 -10.42
N PRO A 80 -12.60 -0.70 -10.77
CA PRO A 80 -11.39 -0.22 -10.12
C PRO A 80 -11.59 0.01 -8.62
N GLY A 81 -10.59 -0.38 -7.81
CA GLY A 81 -10.57 -0.15 -6.39
C GLY A 81 -10.06 1.24 -5.98
N LEU A 82 -9.90 1.43 -4.68
CA LEU A 82 -9.51 2.71 -4.08
C LEU A 82 -8.18 3.24 -4.60
N ASN A 83 -7.20 2.36 -4.88
CA ASN A 83 -5.89 2.79 -5.39
C ASN A 83 -6.03 3.59 -6.69
N ARG A 84 -6.78 3.05 -7.67
CA ARG A 84 -6.96 3.71 -8.96
C ARG A 84 -7.82 4.96 -8.84
N HIS A 85 -8.87 4.92 -8.04
CA HIS A 85 -9.72 6.10 -7.79
C HIS A 85 -8.92 7.23 -7.14
N ALA A 86 -8.10 6.92 -6.12
CA ALA A 86 -7.29 7.90 -5.41
C ALA A 86 -6.27 8.57 -6.34
N LEU A 87 -5.56 7.77 -7.13
CA LEU A 87 -4.57 8.29 -8.09
C LEU A 87 -5.23 9.13 -9.18
N SER A 88 -6.34 8.66 -9.76
CA SER A 88 -7.09 9.41 -10.76
C SER A 88 -7.57 10.76 -10.23
N GLU A 89 -8.07 10.81 -9.00
CA GLU A 89 -8.52 12.05 -8.36
C GLU A 89 -7.37 13.00 -8.11
N LEU A 90 -6.23 12.51 -7.58
CA LEU A 90 -5.04 13.33 -7.36
C LEU A 90 -4.60 14.02 -8.65
N PHE A 91 -4.52 13.29 -9.78
CA PHE A 91 -4.13 13.88 -11.06
C PHE A 91 -5.18 14.84 -11.61
N THR A 92 -6.46 14.55 -11.45
CA THR A 92 -7.56 15.42 -11.89
C THR A 92 -7.53 16.73 -11.12
N GLU A 93 -7.47 16.64 -9.79
CA GLU A 93 -7.47 17.81 -8.91
C GLU A 93 -6.17 18.60 -9.03
N ALA A 94 -5.03 17.92 -9.19
CA ALA A 94 -3.76 18.55 -9.46
C ALA A 94 -3.79 19.38 -10.74
N SER A 95 -4.39 18.84 -11.80
CA SER A 95 -4.55 19.56 -13.08
C SER A 95 -5.48 20.77 -12.92
N ARG A 96 -6.55 20.63 -12.12
CA ARG A 96 -7.46 21.73 -11.80
C ARG A 96 -6.74 22.86 -11.05
N GLN A 97 -5.95 22.51 -10.03
CA GLN A 97 -5.20 23.49 -9.23
C GLN A 97 -4.10 24.17 -10.04
N ARG A 98 -3.42 23.44 -10.95
CA ARG A 98 -2.45 24.04 -11.88
C ARG A 98 -3.10 25.10 -12.75
N LYS A 99 -4.28 24.82 -13.31
CA LYS A 99 -5.05 25.81 -14.12
C LYS A 99 -5.47 27.02 -13.30
N ALA A 100 -5.68 26.87 -12.00
CA ALA A 100 -6.01 27.93 -11.05
C ALA A 100 -4.77 28.74 -10.57
N GLY A 101 -3.57 28.48 -11.11
CA GLY A 101 -2.34 29.20 -10.75
C GLY A 101 -1.52 28.58 -9.62
N LEU A 102 -1.94 27.41 -9.08
CA LEU A 102 -1.12 26.66 -8.13
C LEU A 102 0.01 25.93 -8.88
N ARG A 103 1.24 26.12 -8.43
CA ARG A 103 2.40 25.46 -9.03
C ARG A 103 2.62 24.10 -8.35
N MET A 104 2.26 23.00 -9.04
CA MET A 104 2.71 21.69 -8.61
C MET A 104 4.14 21.44 -9.10
N LEU A 105 5.02 21.04 -8.19
CA LEU A 105 6.41 20.72 -8.52
C LEU A 105 6.57 19.28 -8.95
N ALA A 106 6.06 18.32 -8.18
CA ALA A 106 6.18 16.91 -8.51
C ALA A 106 5.14 16.04 -7.79
N ILE A 107 4.73 14.96 -8.46
CA ILE A 107 4.11 13.79 -7.84
C ILE A 107 5.11 12.64 -7.97
N LYS A 108 5.42 11.98 -6.87
CA LYS A 108 6.33 10.83 -6.82
C LYS A 108 5.59 9.62 -6.26
N VAL A 109 5.88 8.46 -6.84
CA VAL A 109 5.28 7.19 -6.41
C VAL A 109 6.39 6.22 -6.04
N SER A 110 6.24 5.54 -4.92
CA SER A 110 7.02 4.39 -4.52
C SER A 110 6.11 3.25 -4.09
N MET A 111 6.56 2.02 -4.28
CA MET A 111 5.83 0.83 -3.87
C MET A 111 6.75 -0.09 -3.08
N VAL A 112 6.33 -0.46 -1.90
CA VAL A 112 7.09 -1.37 -1.04
C VAL A 112 6.22 -2.48 -0.49
N GLU A 113 6.84 -3.59 -0.19
CA GLU A 113 6.25 -4.72 0.51
C GLU A 113 6.92 -4.90 1.86
N ILE A 114 6.10 -5.13 2.89
CA ILE A 114 6.60 -5.53 4.21
C ILE A 114 6.22 -6.99 4.44
N TYR A 115 7.23 -7.83 4.47
CA TYR A 115 7.11 -9.25 4.72
C TYR A 115 8.07 -9.66 5.83
N ASN A 116 7.56 -10.28 6.87
CA ASN A 116 8.36 -10.74 8.02
C ASN A 116 9.22 -9.63 8.64
N GLU A 117 8.65 -8.44 8.83
CA GLU A 117 9.30 -7.20 9.32
C GLU A 117 10.41 -6.64 8.39
N ASN A 118 10.67 -7.24 7.24
CA ASN A 118 11.61 -6.76 6.24
C ASN A 118 10.89 -5.97 5.16
N VAL A 119 11.52 -4.90 4.67
CA VAL A 119 10.99 -4.07 3.58
C VAL A 119 11.67 -4.43 2.28
N ARG A 120 10.88 -4.62 1.23
CA ARG A 120 11.35 -4.80 -0.16
C ARG A 120 10.84 -3.66 -1.02
N ASP A 121 11.67 -3.17 -1.92
CA ASP A 121 11.24 -2.26 -2.97
C ASP A 121 10.65 -3.05 -4.13
N LEU A 122 9.39 -2.79 -4.46
CA LEU A 122 8.69 -3.43 -5.58
C LEU A 122 9.00 -2.77 -6.93
N LEU A 123 9.73 -1.64 -6.92
CA LEU A 123 10.09 -0.90 -8.12
C LEU A 123 11.59 -0.95 -8.43
N CYS A 124 12.37 -1.76 -7.72
CA CYS A 124 13.84 -1.83 -7.88
C CYS A 124 14.27 -2.10 -9.33
N THR A 125 13.55 -2.94 -10.05
CA THR A 125 13.83 -3.32 -11.46
C THR A 125 13.14 -2.41 -12.48
N TYR A 126 12.21 -1.55 -12.07
CA TYR A 126 11.47 -0.69 -12.99
C TYR A 126 12.40 0.35 -13.64
N THR A 127 12.40 0.42 -14.98
CA THR A 127 13.10 1.45 -15.75
C THR A 127 12.08 2.29 -16.51
N SER A 128 12.23 3.62 -16.48
CA SER A 128 11.32 4.55 -17.15
C SER A 128 11.45 4.55 -18.69
N SER A 129 12.37 3.77 -19.26
CA SER A 129 12.67 3.73 -20.69
C SER A 129 11.71 2.89 -21.53
N GLU A 130 10.71 2.25 -20.95
CA GLU A 130 9.67 1.52 -21.70
C GLU A 130 8.51 2.42 -22.19
N SER A 131 8.72 3.73 -22.32
CA SER A 131 7.77 4.64 -22.93
C SER A 131 8.03 4.73 -24.43
N GLY A 132 7.38 3.86 -25.21
CA GLY A 132 7.13 4.10 -26.63
C GLY A 132 8.17 3.56 -27.61
N SER A 133 8.09 2.29 -27.92
CA SER A 133 8.19 1.77 -29.28
C SER A 133 7.49 0.42 -29.36
N GLU A 134 6.23 0.44 -29.75
CA GLU A 134 5.66 -0.70 -30.42
C GLU A 134 6.39 -0.82 -31.75
N SER A 135 7.41 -1.65 -31.81
CA SER A 135 7.93 -2.16 -33.07
C SER A 135 7.42 -3.59 -33.20
N GLU A 136 6.34 -3.74 -33.98
CA GLU A 136 6.07 -4.96 -34.67
C GLU A 136 7.33 -5.37 -35.45
N SER A 137 7.94 -6.48 -35.08
CA SER A 137 8.80 -7.21 -35.99
C SER A 137 8.42 -8.68 -35.92
N ALA A 138 7.86 -9.06 -37.06
CA ALA A 138 7.44 -10.40 -37.44
C ALA A 138 8.56 -11.40 -37.25
N ALA A 139 8.13 -12.63 -36.91
CA ALA A 139 8.91 -13.84 -36.92
C ALA A 139 9.50 -14.11 -38.31
N GLU A 140 10.79 -14.33 -38.40
CA GLU A 140 11.37 -15.19 -39.45
C GLU A 140 12.24 -16.27 -38.80
N ALA A 141 11.84 -17.49 -39.08
CA ALA A 141 12.54 -18.70 -38.73
C ALA A 141 13.82 -18.83 -39.55
N GLY A 142 14.95 -19.04 -38.88
CA GLY A 142 16.20 -19.46 -39.47
C GLY A 142 16.87 -20.46 -38.57
N GLY A 143 16.69 -21.74 -38.84
CA GLY A 143 17.38 -22.81 -38.17
C GLY A 143 18.89 -22.77 -38.48
N MET A 144 19.71 -23.01 -37.46
CA MET A 144 21.09 -23.39 -37.61
C MET A 144 21.44 -24.32 -36.45
N GLU A 145 21.61 -25.59 -36.80
CA GLU A 145 22.23 -26.60 -35.95
C GLU A 145 23.71 -26.22 -35.77
N MET A 146 24.20 -26.22 -34.56
CA MET A 146 25.61 -26.34 -34.27
C MET A 146 25.87 -27.07 -32.95
N ASP A 147 26.74 -28.02 -33.12
CA ASP A 147 27.38 -29.01 -32.30
C ASP A 147 27.54 -28.75 -30.79
N ALA A 148 27.34 -29.85 -30.07
CA ALA A 148 27.78 -30.08 -28.70
C ALA A 148 29.30 -30.20 -28.64
N ASP A 149 29.93 -29.51 -27.73
CA ASP A 149 31.02 -29.91 -26.82
C ASP A 149 31.77 -28.69 -26.32
N ALA A 150 31.67 -28.40 -25.02
CA ALA A 150 32.81 -28.04 -24.17
C ALA A 150 32.31 -27.46 -22.80
N ALA A 151 32.59 -28.23 -21.79
CA ALA A 151 33.15 -27.82 -20.49
C ALA A 151 32.62 -26.56 -19.78
N GLY A 152 31.95 -26.80 -18.66
CA GLY A 152 32.26 -26.14 -17.37
C GLY A 152 32.15 -24.63 -17.31
N SER A 153 31.05 -24.16 -16.75
CA SER A 153 31.07 -22.98 -15.89
C SER A 153 29.90 -23.03 -14.91
N ASP A 154 30.24 -23.31 -13.66
CA ASP A 154 29.39 -23.11 -12.45
C ASP A 154 29.17 -21.62 -12.18
N ASP A 155 28.59 -20.87 -13.11
CA ASP A 155 28.36 -19.43 -12.96
C ASP A 155 27.01 -18.98 -13.51
N VAL A 156 25.95 -19.79 -13.41
CA VAL A 156 24.60 -19.35 -13.79
C VAL A 156 23.61 -19.75 -12.71
N GLU A 157 23.64 -19.06 -11.61
CA GLU A 157 22.49 -18.78 -10.76
C GLU A 157 22.89 -17.96 -9.53
N ALA A 158 23.47 -16.79 -9.75
CA ALA A 158 23.43 -15.75 -8.73
C ALA A 158 21.96 -15.28 -8.66
N ALA A 159 21.11 -16.07 -8.00
CA ALA A 159 19.79 -15.63 -7.60
C ALA A 159 19.95 -14.28 -6.89
N VAL A 160 19.47 -13.21 -7.52
CA VAL A 160 19.50 -11.86 -6.96
C VAL A 160 18.81 -11.94 -5.60
N ARG A 161 19.61 -12.00 -4.53
CA ARG A 161 19.07 -12.05 -3.16
C ARG A 161 18.24 -10.80 -3.00
N PRO A 162 16.98 -10.90 -2.53
CA PRO A 162 16.13 -9.74 -2.35
C PRO A 162 16.83 -8.76 -1.41
N GLN A 163 17.09 -7.57 -1.90
CA GLN A 163 17.71 -6.52 -1.09
C GLN A 163 16.64 -5.98 -0.14
N TYR A 164 16.82 -6.23 1.14
CA TYR A 164 15.95 -5.66 2.18
C TYR A 164 16.42 -4.24 2.51
N LEU A 165 15.45 -3.35 2.66
CA LEU A 165 15.66 -1.94 2.96
C LEU A 165 15.30 -1.63 4.41
N ASN A 166 15.84 -0.53 4.95
CA ASN A 166 15.60 -0.08 6.30
C ASN A 166 14.63 1.10 6.34
N VAL A 167 13.77 1.14 7.35
CA VAL A 167 12.97 2.33 7.66
C VAL A 167 13.79 3.25 8.56
N ARG A 168 13.92 4.51 8.15
CA ARG A 168 14.63 5.55 8.91
C ARG A 168 13.71 6.73 9.22
N GLN A 169 14.09 7.49 10.25
CA GLN A 169 13.46 8.75 10.60
C GLN A 169 14.18 9.88 9.88
N GLY A 170 13.46 10.67 9.12
CA GLY A 170 13.94 11.89 8.47
C GLY A 170 13.23 13.16 9.00
N PRO A 171 13.56 14.33 8.44
CA PRO A 171 12.92 15.60 8.80
C PRO A 171 11.40 15.59 8.55
N ASP A 172 10.97 14.95 7.46
CA ASP A 172 9.56 14.84 7.04
C ASP A 172 8.92 13.55 7.56
N GLY A 173 9.55 12.85 8.50
CA GLY A 173 9.06 11.64 9.14
C GLY A 173 9.72 10.35 8.68
N ALA A 174 9.06 9.21 8.92
CA ALA A 174 9.59 7.90 8.58
C ALA A 174 9.58 7.68 7.05
N PHE A 175 10.65 7.11 6.52
CA PHE A 175 10.83 6.78 5.11
C PHE A 175 11.62 5.48 4.95
N VAL A 176 11.53 4.86 3.78
CA VAL A 176 12.31 3.67 3.43
C VAL A 176 13.59 4.11 2.73
N ASP A 177 14.74 3.89 3.39
CA ASP A 177 16.04 4.29 2.88
C ASP A 177 16.43 3.41 1.67
N GLY A 178 16.73 4.08 0.55
CA GLY A 178 17.08 3.41 -0.70
C GLY A 178 15.89 2.91 -1.54
N ALA A 179 14.63 3.12 -1.11
CA ALA A 179 13.48 2.81 -1.94
C ALA A 179 13.39 3.75 -3.15
N LYS A 180 13.03 3.20 -4.30
CA LYS A 180 12.88 3.96 -5.54
C LYS A 180 11.63 4.82 -5.48
N GLU A 181 11.82 6.12 -5.68
CA GLU A 181 10.75 7.10 -5.87
C GLU A 181 10.73 7.53 -7.34
N ILE A 182 9.63 7.30 -8.04
CA ILE A 182 9.50 7.60 -9.45
C ILE A 182 8.62 8.84 -9.60
N ALA A 183 9.18 9.89 -10.22
CA ALA A 183 8.41 11.07 -10.58
C ALA A 183 7.46 10.72 -11.74
N VAL A 184 6.21 11.14 -11.62
CA VAL A 184 5.14 10.82 -12.56
C VAL A 184 4.39 12.10 -12.97
N ALA A 185 4.06 12.20 -14.25
CA ALA A 185 3.32 13.33 -14.82
C ALA A 185 1.87 12.95 -15.18
N THR A 186 1.61 11.67 -15.42
CA THR A 186 0.32 11.18 -15.92
C THR A 186 -0.20 9.98 -15.13
N LEU A 187 -1.51 9.80 -15.13
CA LEU A 187 -2.16 8.63 -14.55
C LEU A 187 -1.69 7.32 -15.23
N ALA A 188 -1.48 7.35 -16.55
CA ALA A 188 -1.01 6.18 -17.31
C ALA A 188 0.38 5.71 -16.85
N GLU A 189 1.29 6.63 -16.50
CA GLU A 189 2.59 6.27 -15.92
C GLU A 189 2.44 5.58 -14.57
N VAL A 190 1.53 6.08 -13.72
CA VAL A 190 1.27 5.46 -12.42
C VAL A 190 0.66 4.07 -12.59
N GLU A 191 -0.27 3.89 -13.53
CA GLU A 191 -0.87 2.58 -13.80
C GLU A 191 0.20 1.56 -14.25
N ARG A 192 1.15 1.97 -15.10
CA ARG A 192 2.29 1.11 -15.48
C ARG A 192 3.18 0.74 -14.28
N ILE A 193 3.49 1.72 -13.43
CA ILE A 193 4.25 1.49 -12.20
C ILE A 193 3.53 0.49 -11.29
N MET A 194 2.21 0.64 -11.10
CA MET A 194 1.42 -0.27 -10.29
C MET A 194 1.40 -1.70 -10.85
N VAL A 195 1.29 -1.85 -12.18
CA VAL A 195 1.36 -3.15 -12.84
C VAL A 195 2.73 -3.79 -12.60
N ALA A 196 3.81 -3.05 -12.82
CA ALA A 196 5.18 -3.54 -12.60
C ALA A 196 5.42 -3.96 -11.13
N GLY A 197 5.01 -3.13 -10.17
CA GLY A 197 5.13 -3.44 -8.75
C GLY A 197 4.32 -4.68 -8.33
N ASN A 198 3.11 -4.83 -8.85
CA ASN A 198 2.28 -6.01 -8.60
C ASN A 198 2.87 -7.28 -9.23
N MET A 199 3.46 -7.19 -10.43
CA MET A 199 4.19 -8.29 -11.06
C MET A 199 5.38 -8.71 -10.20
N GLN A 200 6.18 -7.75 -9.73
CA GLN A 200 7.32 -8.03 -8.87
C GLN A 200 6.90 -8.72 -7.56
N ARG A 201 5.78 -8.29 -6.96
CA ARG A 201 5.18 -8.95 -5.79
C ARG A 201 4.78 -10.39 -6.10
N SER A 202 4.19 -10.65 -7.26
CA SER A 202 3.75 -11.99 -7.67
C SER A 202 4.90 -12.93 -7.95
N VAL A 203 5.99 -12.46 -8.55
CA VAL A 203 7.20 -13.26 -8.82
C VAL A 203 7.86 -13.72 -7.52
N SER A 204 7.87 -12.88 -6.49
CA SER A 204 8.39 -13.24 -5.17
C SER A 204 7.56 -14.35 -4.48
N SER A 205 6.29 -14.52 -4.86
CA SER A 205 5.34 -15.43 -4.20
C SER A 205 5.33 -16.87 -4.74
N THR A 206 6.10 -17.20 -5.79
CA THR A 206 6.00 -18.49 -6.49
C THR A 206 6.66 -19.68 -5.78
N SER A 207 7.35 -19.48 -4.67
CA SER A 207 7.96 -20.56 -3.89
C SER A 207 7.15 -20.95 -2.64
N CYS A 208 6.01 -21.62 -2.83
CA CYS A 208 5.28 -22.36 -1.78
C CYS A 208 4.36 -21.61 -0.79
N ASN A 209 3.50 -20.72 -1.22
CA ASN A 209 2.23 -20.32 -0.51
C ASN A 209 1.80 -18.93 -0.95
N SER A 210 0.50 -18.59 -0.90
CA SER A 210 -0.01 -17.26 -1.30
C SER A 210 0.58 -16.15 -0.42
N GLU A 211 1.79 -15.68 -0.76
CA GLU A 211 2.56 -14.69 0.01
C GLU A 211 1.79 -13.36 0.14
N SER A 212 0.88 -13.06 -0.79
CA SER A 212 0.04 -11.85 -0.76
C SER A 212 -0.90 -11.77 0.46
N SER A 213 -1.32 -12.90 1.03
CA SER A 213 -2.11 -12.91 2.27
C SER A 213 -1.27 -12.70 3.52
N ARG A 214 0.06 -12.75 3.40
CA ARG A 214 1.04 -12.75 4.48
C ARG A 214 1.98 -11.55 4.48
N SER A 215 1.89 -10.69 3.48
CA SER A 215 2.66 -9.46 3.35
C SER A 215 1.76 -8.24 3.31
N HIS A 216 2.27 -7.09 3.75
CA HIS A 216 1.62 -5.79 3.60
C HIS A 216 2.17 -5.12 2.34
N SER A 217 1.29 -4.65 1.45
CA SER A 217 1.67 -3.88 0.27
C SER A 217 1.32 -2.41 0.48
N LEU A 218 2.29 -1.53 0.26
CA LEU A 218 2.14 -0.10 0.44
C LEU A 218 2.46 0.62 -0.87
N ILE A 219 1.53 1.48 -1.30
CA ILE A 219 1.75 2.45 -2.36
C ILE A 219 1.86 3.82 -1.67
N MET A 220 2.99 4.48 -1.82
CA MET A 220 3.23 5.79 -1.23
C MET A 220 3.29 6.82 -2.34
N VAL A 221 2.45 7.85 -2.24
CA VAL A 221 2.38 8.96 -3.19
C VAL A 221 2.76 10.23 -2.45
N THR A 222 3.84 10.87 -2.87
CA THR A 222 4.28 12.16 -2.34
C THR A 222 3.92 13.25 -3.33
N VAL A 223 3.24 14.28 -2.87
CA VAL A 223 2.86 15.46 -3.64
C VAL A 223 3.61 16.66 -3.11
N GLU A 224 4.43 17.28 -3.94
CA GLU A 224 5.13 18.52 -3.63
C GLU A 224 4.52 19.65 -4.44
N SER A 225 4.03 20.69 -3.77
CA SER A 225 3.41 21.84 -4.40
C SER A 225 3.98 23.16 -3.87
N SER A 226 4.12 24.14 -4.74
CA SER A 226 4.47 25.50 -4.34
C SER A 226 3.25 26.40 -4.53
N VAL A 227 2.99 27.25 -3.55
CA VAL A 227 2.03 28.32 -3.66
C VAL A 227 2.83 29.61 -3.82
N ASP A 228 2.65 30.29 -4.96
CA ASP A 228 3.17 31.64 -5.11
C ASP A 228 2.36 32.54 -4.18
N ALA A 229 2.97 33.10 -3.16
CA ALA A 229 2.37 34.10 -2.27
C ALA A 229 2.21 35.44 -3.01
N GLY A 230 1.63 35.40 -4.20
CA GLY A 230 1.47 36.52 -5.07
C GLY A 230 0.14 37.23 -4.87
N ALA A 231 0.04 38.08 -3.87
CA ALA A 231 -0.87 39.23 -3.87
C ALA A 231 -0.63 40.21 -2.70
N VAL A 232 0.48 40.08 -1.95
CA VAL A 232 0.84 41.12 -0.99
C VAL A 232 2.24 41.61 -1.35
N GLN A 233 2.32 42.87 -1.81
CA GLN A 233 3.55 43.56 -2.09
C GLN A 233 4.41 43.66 -0.82
N SER A 234 5.23 42.64 -0.60
CA SER A 234 6.37 42.74 0.29
C SER A 234 7.55 42.01 -0.34
N SER A 235 8.69 42.65 -0.36
CA SER A 235 9.90 42.38 -1.13
C SER A 235 10.71 41.14 -0.71
N SER A 236 10.05 40.07 -0.29
CA SER A 236 10.61 38.73 -0.12
C SER A 236 9.53 37.71 -0.43
N SER A 237 9.45 37.26 -1.70
CA SER A 237 8.56 36.18 -2.10
C SER A 237 9.09 34.86 -1.55
N ALA A 238 8.70 34.53 -0.33
CA ALA A 238 8.94 33.20 0.22
C ALA A 238 7.95 32.24 -0.45
N THR A 239 8.43 31.45 -1.39
CA THR A 239 7.65 30.36 -1.97
C THR A 239 7.40 29.33 -0.88
N THR A 240 6.16 29.17 -0.46
CA THR A 240 5.82 28.15 0.54
C THR A 240 5.70 26.79 -0.15
N LEU A 241 6.64 25.89 0.15
CA LEU A 241 6.60 24.52 -0.30
C LEU A 241 5.67 23.72 0.61
N ARG A 242 4.64 23.09 0.03
CA ARG A 242 3.75 22.15 0.74
C ARG A 242 4.06 20.74 0.28
N ARG A 243 4.17 19.83 1.24
CA ARG A 243 4.41 18.41 0.97
C ARG A 243 3.34 17.58 1.64
N GLY A 244 2.51 16.92 0.83
CA GLY A 244 1.50 15.97 1.27
C GLY A 244 1.93 14.54 0.93
N ARG A 245 1.46 13.57 1.69
CA ARG A 245 1.73 12.15 1.45
C ARG A 245 0.43 11.35 1.57
N LEU A 246 0.13 10.56 0.55
CA LEU A 246 -0.90 9.52 0.58
C LEU A 246 -0.25 8.16 0.69
N VAL A 247 -0.67 7.36 1.66
CA VAL A 247 -0.26 5.97 1.78
C VAL A 247 -1.48 5.08 1.61
N LEU A 248 -1.44 4.19 0.62
CA LEU A 248 -2.47 3.20 0.33
C LEU A 248 -1.94 1.83 0.72
N VAL A 249 -2.64 1.14 1.62
CA VAL A 249 -2.12 -0.08 2.25
C VAL A 249 -3.10 -1.25 2.10
N ASP A 250 -2.65 -2.31 1.45
CA ASP A 250 -3.30 -3.63 1.50
C ASP A 250 -2.60 -4.46 2.58
N LEU A 251 -3.26 -4.61 3.73
CA LEU A 251 -2.70 -5.32 4.88
C LEU A 251 -2.76 -6.84 4.68
N ALA A 252 -1.82 -7.55 5.27
CA ALA A 252 -1.87 -9.00 5.45
C ALA A 252 -3.16 -9.45 6.14
N GLY A 253 -3.47 -10.75 6.07
CA GLY A 253 -4.64 -11.32 6.76
C GLY A 253 -4.56 -11.18 8.27
N SER A 254 -5.67 -10.78 8.91
CA SER A 254 -5.75 -10.57 10.36
C SER A 254 -6.14 -11.81 11.16
N GLU A 255 -6.29 -12.96 10.49
CA GLU A 255 -6.63 -14.22 11.14
C GLU A 255 -5.48 -14.72 12.03
N ARG A 256 -5.88 -15.27 13.19
CA ARG A 256 -4.94 -15.95 14.08
C ARG A 256 -4.79 -17.41 13.65
N LEU A 257 -3.58 -17.80 13.22
CA LEU A 257 -3.29 -19.20 12.96
C LEU A 257 -3.32 -19.97 14.29
N LYS A 258 -4.05 -21.09 14.31
CA LYS A 258 -4.08 -21.99 15.47
C LYS A 258 -2.70 -22.62 15.60
N LYS A 259 -2.12 -22.57 16.81
CA LYS A 259 -0.79 -23.12 17.13
C LYS A 259 -0.59 -24.60 16.79
N SER A 260 -1.68 -25.34 16.60
CA SER A 260 -1.66 -26.78 16.32
C SER A 260 -1.49 -27.16 14.85
N GLU A 261 -1.52 -26.17 13.92
CA GLU A 261 -1.55 -26.45 12.49
C GLU A 261 -0.26 -26.01 11.75
N VAL A 262 0.71 -25.39 12.46
CA VAL A 262 1.88 -24.76 11.82
C VAL A 262 3.14 -25.00 12.63
N GLU A 263 4.19 -25.53 12.00
CA GLU A 263 5.49 -25.79 12.62
C GLU A 263 6.64 -25.07 11.88
N GLY A 264 7.76 -24.86 12.58
CA GLY A 264 9.00 -24.37 12.00
C GLY A 264 8.96 -22.94 11.45
N ALA A 265 9.35 -22.76 10.20
CA ALA A 265 9.45 -21.46 9.53
C ALA A 265 8.09 -20.77 9.37
N GLN A 266 7.04 -21.54 9.08
CA GLN A 266 5.67 -21.01 8.93
C GLN A 266 5.12 -20.46 10.24
N LEU A 267 5.49 -21.04 11.38
CA LEU A 267 5.10 -20.51 12.70
C LEU A 267 5.74 -19.14 12.96
N LYS A 268 7.03 -18.98 12.63
CA LYS A 268 7.72 -17.68 12.76
C LYS A 268 7.09 -16.63 11.86
N GLU A 269 6.79 -16.95 10.61
CA GLU A 269 6.11 -16.09 9.66
C GLU A 269 4.76 -15.61 10.22
N ALA A 270 3.93 -16.53 10.68
CA ALA A 270 2.65 -16.23 11.31
C ALA A 270 2.77 -15.32 12.54
N GLN A 271 3.82 -15.53 13.34
CA GLN A 271 4.11 -14.67 14.50
C GLN A 271 4.45 -13.23 14.07
N HIS A 272 5.23 -13.04 13.01
CA HIS A 272 5.58 -11.71 12.50
C HIS A 272 4.37 -10.97 11.92
N ILE A 273 3.51 -11.65 11.15
CA ILE A 273 2.27 -11.07 10.64
C ILE A 273 1.37 -10.62 11.79
N ASN A 274 1.14 -11.50 12.76
CA ASN A 274 0.32 -11.17 13.93
C ASN A 274 0.96 -10.07 14.79
N LYS A 275 2.30 -10.00 14.86
CA LYS A 275 3.02 -8.95 15.57
C LYS A 275 2.78 -7.59 14.92
N SER A 276 2.94 -7.46 13.60
CA SER A 276 2.74 -6.19 12.89
C SER A 276 1.30 -5.68 13.02
N LEU A 277 0.30 -6.57 12.86
CA LEU A 277 -1.11 -6.22 12.99
C LEU A 277 -1.52 -5.92 14.45
N SER A 278 -0.94 -6.63 15.43
CA SER A 278 -1.17 -6.33 16.84
C SER A 278 -0.57 -4.96 17.22
N ALA A 279 0.67 -4.70 16.79
CA ALA A 279 1.31 -3.40 16.98
C ALA A 279 0.51 -2.26 16.33
N PHE A 280 -0.10 -2.52 15.16
CA PHE A 280 -0.99 -1.56 14.51
C PHE A 280 -2.24 -1.30 15.36
N GLY A 281 -2.86 -2.34 15.89
CA GLY A 281 -3.99 -2.21 16.83
C GLY A 281 -3.63 -1.41 18.08
N ASP A 282 -2.44 -1.65 18.67
CA ASP A 282 -1.95 -0.91 19.84
C ASP A 282 -1.75 0.57 19.53
N VAL A 283 -1.21 0.90 18.35
CA VAL A 283 -1.04 2.29 17.89
C VAL A 283 -2.39 2.98 17.75
N VAL A 284 -3.35 2.37 17.04
CA VAL A 284 -4.69 2.94 16.86
C VAL A 284 -5.39 3.13 18.21
N GLN A 285 -5.28 2.17 19.12
CA GLN A 285 -5.85 2.28 20.47
C GLN A 285 -5.19 3.41 21.27
N SER A 286 -3.87 3.54 21.19
CA SER A 286 -3.13 4.60 21.89
C SER A 286 -3.49 5.99 21.36
N LEU A 287 -3.65 6.14 20.05
CA LEU A 287 -4.13 7.36 19.40
C LEU A 287 -5.55 7.72 19.84
N SER A 288 -6.46 6.75 19.81
CA SER A 288 -7.86 6.95 20.26
C SER A 288 -7.95 7.40 21.72
N ARG A 289 -7.07 6.89 22.58
CA ARG A 289 -6.99 7.27 24.00
C ARG A 289 -6.19 8.54 24.25
N LYS A 290 -5.63 9.17 23.22
CA LYS A 290 -4.72 10.32 23.35
C LYS A 290 -3.58 10.03 24.34
N ALA A 291 -3.02 8.82 24.29
CA ALA A 291 -1.94 8.41 25.18
C ALA A 291 -0.69 9.27 24.97
N SER A 292 0.05 9.54 26.04
CA SER A 292 1.31 10.30 26.00
C SER A 292 2.42 9.61 25.21
N HIS A 293 2.35 8.29 25.09
CA HIS A 293 3.28 7.49 24.29
C HIS A 293 2.52 6.59 23.31
N ILE A 294 2.87 6.68 22.04
CA ILE A 294 2.30 5.87 20.96
C ILE A 294 3.39 4.95 20.44
N PRO A 295 3.17 3.61 20.48
CA PRO A 295 4.23 2.62 20.26
C PRO A 295 4.50 2.35 18.77
N TYR A 296 4.81 3.38 17.98
CA TYR A 296 5.05 3.25 16.53
C TYR A 296 6.20 2.29 16.18
N ARG A 297 7.23 2.17 17.05
CA ARG A 297 8.42 1.35 16.80
C ARG A 297 8.24 -0.14 17.08
N ASN A 298 7.05 -0.58 17.49
CA ASN A 298 6.79 -2.00 17.76
C ASN A 298 6.75 -2.87 16.50
N SER A 299 6.56 -2.28 15.32
CA SER A 299 6.68 -2.97 14.04
C SER A 299 7.19 -2.02 12.94
N THR A 300 7.78 -2.60 11.90
CA THR A 300 8.22 -1.87 10.70
C THR A 300 7.04 -1.13 10.03
N LEU A 301 5.87 -1.78 9.97
CA LEU A 301 4.64 -1.20 9.43
C LEU A 301 4.24 0.07 10.20
N THR A 302 4.10 -0.01 11.53
CA THR A 302 3.66 1.13 12.33
C THR A 302 4.68 2.25 12.34
N PHE A 303 5.96 1.93 12.30
CA PHE A 303 7.01 2.92 12.21
C PHE A 303 6.95 3.69 10.88
N LEU A 304 6.78 3.00 9.76
CA LEU A 304 6.67 3.64 8.44
C LEU A 304 5.40 4.51 8.33
N LEU A 305 4.28 4.09 8.94
CA LEU A 305 3.00 4.79 8.90
C LEU A 305 2.86 5.91 9.92
N GLN A 306 3.84 6.13 10.80
CA GLN A 306 3.79 7.08 11.92
C GLN A 306 3.21 8.43 11.51
N ASN A 307 3.74 9.05 10.46
CA ASN A 307 3.34 10.40 10.03
C ASN A 307 1.93 10.47 9.44
N SER A 308 1.43 9.36 8.90
CA SER A 308 0.12 9.30 8.27
C SER A 308 -0.99 8.85 9.23
N LEU A 309 -0.62 8.30 10.40
CA LEU A 309 -1.58 7.91 11.43
C LEU A 309 -1.80 9.00 12.49
N GLY A 310 -0.91 9.95 12.58
CA GLY A 310 -0.95 11.06 13.54
C GLY A 310 0.31 11.07 14.40
N SER A 311 0.92 12.23 14.52
CA SER A 311 2.07 12.53 15.40
C SER A 311 1.62 13.48 16.50
#